data_b5bb7a9fae8aa782d5af04e1b48d159c
#
_entry.id   b5bb7a9fae8aa782d5af04e1b48d159c
#
_cell.length_a   1.000
_cell.length_b   1.000
_cell.length_c   1.000
_cell.angle_alpha   90.00
_cell.angle_beta   90.00
_cell.angle_gamma   90.00
#
_symmetry.space_group_name_H-M   'P 1'
#
loop_
_entity.id
_entity.type
_entity.pdbx_description
1 polymer ?
#
loop_
_entity_poly.entity_id
_entity_poly.type
_entity_poly.pdbx_seq_one_letter_code
_entity_poly.pdbx_strand_id
1 'polypeptide(L)'
;MGFVGAIAIGTILLLLPGMTAPGRSTTFVDALFTATSAVTTTGLASVDTATHWTFLGQLAIIVMTQVGGLGILISAALVGVLLARRLSLRTRLNAASEFQAEGFTDLRKLVRAVVGLTLLIEAIVALLLFLRFLIHYGWDVGRAAWNAVFDSISAFANLGFALQTDNMMGFVSDPFVCLPLCAGVILGGLGFPVIVQLWRDWAHPLRWSMNTNLMVTGTIGLLVLGSAYLTFVEWDNPDTFGRLDPPARVLAGFFASTMTRTGGFNSVDLAAMRDESWFASDVLMFIGAGPASVGGGIRVTTFLVLFFIMLAELRGEGNVNIFGKRLSRAVHRQAITIVLISVAVVVAPTLLLLQLTEFPLGRVLFEVISAFSTTGLSTGITPDLPDSAKIVLAVVMLVGRVGPLTLGGALVLRERRILYEFPRERPVVG
;
A
#
# COMPACT_ATOMS: atom_id res chain seq x y z
N MET A 1 15.13 -12.99 1.51
CA MET A 1 16.05 -13.38 0.43
C MET A 1 15.47 -13.08 -0.97
N GLY A 2 14.24 -13.50 -1.31
CA GLY A 2 13.67 -13.28 -2.65
C GLY A 2 13.57 -11.82 -3.08
N PHE A 3 13.07 -10.92 -2.22
CA PHE A 3 13.00 -9.49 -2.53
C PHE A 3 14.36 -8.84 -2.77
N VAL A 4 15.36 -9.15 -1.94
CA VAL A 4 16.72 -8.62 -2.11
C VAL A 4 17.33 -9.11 -3.42
N GLY A 5 17.12 -10.39 -3.76
CA GLY A 5 17.55 -10.94 -5.04
C GLY A 5 16.88 -10.29 -6.25
N ALA A 6 15.55 -10.05 -6.16
CA ALA A 6 14.80 -9.35 -7.20
C ALA A 6 15.26 -7.89 -7.38
N ILE A 7 15.52 -7.17 -6.28
CA ILE A 7 16.07 -5.81 -6.30
C ILE A 7 17.45 -5.80 -6.97
N ALA A 8 18.35 -6.71 -6.59
CA ALA A 8 19.70 -6.77 -7.17
C ALA A 8 19.64 -7.06 -8.68
N ILE A 9 18.82 -8.02 -9.10
CA ILE A 9 18.62 -8.32 -10.53
C ILE A 9 18.02 -7.11 -11.26
N GLY A 10 17.00 -6.46 -10.67
CA GLY A 10 16.36 -5.28 -11.23
C GLY A 10 17.32 -4.10 -11.38
N THR A 11 18.18 -3.87 -10.39
CA THR A 11 19.20 -2.83 -10.43
C THR A 11 20.19 -3.07 -11.59
N ILE A 12 20.68 -4.30 -11.72
CA ILE A 12 21.58 -4.68 -12.82
C ILE A 12 20.86 -4.49 -14.16
N LEU A 13 19.60 -4.92 -14.27
CA LEU A 13 18.81 -4.79 -15.49
C LEU A 13 18.66 -3.33 -15.91
N LEU A 14 18.32 -2.42 -14.98
CA LEU A 14 18.14 -0.99 -15.27
C LEU A 14 19.43 -0.26 -15.65
N LEU A 15 20.60 -0.80 -15.27
CA LEU A 15 21.91 -0.28 -15.65
C LEU A 15 22.37 -0.73 -17.05
N LEU A 16 21.66 -1.66 -17.69
CA LEU A 16 22.05 -2.15 -19.01
C LEU A 16 21.87 -1.06 -20.09
N PRO A 17 22.74 -1.04 -21.09
CA PRO A 17 22.59 -0.14 -22.24
C PRO A 17 21.23 -0.30 -22.92
N GLY A 18 20.59 0.80 -23.27
CA GLY A 18 19.27 0.80 -23.91
C GLY A 18 18.07 0.85 -22.95
N MET A 19 18.26 0.74 -21.64
CA MET A 19 17.18 0.94 -20.65
C MET A 19 16.90 2.41 -20.39
N THR A 20 17.93 3.24 -20.47
CA THR A 20 17.86 4.71 -20.26
C THR A 20 17.66 5.43 -21.60
N ALA A 21 16.87 6.49 -21.61
CA ALA A 21 16.60 7.28 -22.80
C ALA A 21 17.88 7.99 -23.33
N PRO A 22 18.01 8.19 -24.65
CA PRO A 22 19.18 8.82 -25.25
C PRO A 22 19.48 10.20 -24.61
N GLY A 23 20.76 10.44 -24.31
CA GLY A 23 21.22 11.69 -23.71
C GLY A 23 21.04 11.79 -22.21
N ARG A 24 20.51 10.74 -21.53
CA ARG A 24 20.42 10.65 -20.08
C ARG A 24 21.40 9.59 -19.55
N SER A 25 21.84 9.75 -18.31
CA SER A 25 22.66 8.79 -17.58
C SER A 25 21.95 8.36 -16.32
N THR A 26 22.01 7.06 -16.00
CA THR A 26 21.45 6.49 -14.76
C THR A 26 22.59 6.18 -13.80
N THR A 27 22.53 6.74 -12.59
CA THR A 27 23.47 6.37 -11.53
C THR A 27 23.11 5.01 -10.95
N PHE A 28 24.08 4.37 -10.28
CA PHE A 28 23.80 3.12 -9.54
C PHE A 28 22.71 3.33 -8.48
N VAL A 29 22.70 4.49 -7.81
CA VAL A 29 21.74 4.80 -6.75
C VAL A 29 20.35 5.00 -7.33
N ASP A 30 20.19 5.67 -8.47
CA ASP A 30 18.88 5.83 -9.12
C ASP A 30 18.32 4.49 -9.65
N ALA A 31 19.18 3.64 -10.20
CA ALA A 31 18.79 2.29 -10.61
C ALA A 31 18.37 1.42 -9.42
N LEU A 32 19.14 1.46 -8.31
CA LEU A 32 18.82 0.75 -7.06
C LEU A 32 17.52 1.27 -6.45
N PHE A 33 17.33 2.57 -6.40
CA PHE A 33 16.13 3.22 -5.86
C PHE A 33 14.90 2.83 -6.66
N THR A 34 14.96 2.98 -8.00
CA THR A 34 13.86 2.60 -8.91
C THR A 34 13.55 1.11 -8.85
N ALA A 35 14.56 0.24 -8.86
CA ALA A 35 14.37 -1.21 -8.72
C ALA A 35 13.75 -1.57 -7.37
N THR A 36 14.21 -0.93 -6.28
CA THR A 36 13.62 -1.14 -4.94
C THR A 36 12.18 -0.69 -4.92
N SER A 37 11.90 0.51 -5.42
CA SER A 37 10.56 1.09 -5.48
C SER A 37 9.60 0.21 -6.31
N ALA A 38 10.04 -0.30 -7.47
CA ALA A 38 9.25 -1.18 -8.32
C ALA A 38 8.98 -2.55 -7.67
N VAL A 39 10.01 -3.22 -7.13
CA VAL A 39 9.89 -4.55 -6.52
C VAL A 39 9.12 -4.50 -5.20
N THR A 40 9.28 -3.44 -4.40
CA THR A 40 8.50 -3.24 -3.18
C THR A 40 7.12 -2.65 -3.46
N THR A 41 6.82 -2.33 -4.72
CA THR A 41 5.58 -1.64 -5.16
C THR A 41 5.33 -0.37 -4.33
N THR A 42 6.35 0.47 -4.21
CA THR A 42 6.27 1.71 -3.43
C THR A 42 5.85 2.89 -4.30
N GLY A 43 6.53 3.09 -5.47
CA GLY A 43 6.18 4.17 -6.39
C GLY A 43 6.93 5.48 -6.21
N LEU A 44 7.81 5.61 -5.21
CA LEU A 44 8.70 6.78 -5.12
C LEU A 44 9.70 6.76 -6.29
N ALA A 45 9.83 7.90 -6.96
CA ALA A 45 10.67 8.06 -8.14
C ALA A 45 11.80 9.07 -7.89
N SER A 46 13.05 8.65 -8.06
CA SER A 46 14.22 9.56 -8.08
C SER A 46 14.43 10.21 -9.44
N VAL A 47 13.85 9.64 -10.48
CA VAL A 47 13.88 10.12 -11.86
C VAL A 47 12.50 9.97 -12.50
N ASP A 48 12.14 10.86 -13.43
CA ASP A 48 10.85 10.81 -14.12
C ASP A 48 10.70 9.53 -14.95
N THR A 49 9.73 8.70 -14.59
CA THR A 49 9.50 7.40 -15.25
C THR A 49 9.12 7.55 -16.72
N ALA A 50 8.43 8.63 -17.10
CA ALA A 50 7.97 8.87 -18.45
C ALA A 50 9.11 9.19 -19.43
N THR A 51 10.08 9.98 -18.99
CA THR A 51 11.09 10.58 -19.89
C THR A 51 12.51 10.05 -19.66
N HIS A 52 12.79 9.42 -18.53
CA HIS A 52 14.13 8.89 -18.21
C HIS A 52 14.34 7.47 -18.77
N TRP A 53 13.31 6.63 -18.75
CA TRP A 53 13.39 5.25 -19.19
C TRP A 53 12.88 5.06 -20.61
N THR A 54 13.56 4.23 -21.39
CA THR A 54 13.05 3.76 -22.67
C THR A 54 11.85 2.84 -22.48
N PHE A 55 11.18 2.45 -23.55
CA PHE A 55 10.14 1.41 -23.52
C PHE A 55 10.61 0.13 -22.82
N LEU A 56 11.87 -0.30 -23.06
CA LEU A 56 12.44 -1.48 -22.39
C LEU A 56 12.65 -1.25 -20.89
N GLY A 57 13.10 -0.04 -20.50
CA GLY A 57 13.21 0.34 -19.09
C GLY A 57 11.87 0.37 -18.39
N GLN A 58 10.85 0.96 -19.01
CA GLN A 58 9.47 0.98 -18.49
C GLN A 58 8.90 -0.44 -18.38
N LEU A 59 9.14 -1.30 -19.39
CA LEU A 59 8.74 -2.71 -19.35
C LEU A 59 9.43 -3.46 -18.20
N ALA A 60 10.72 -3.24 -18.00
CA ALA A 60 11.44 -3.83 -16.87
C ALA A 60 10.86 -3.40 -15.52
N ILE A 61 10.53 -2.11 -15.35
CA ILE A 61 9.91 -1.57 -14.14
C ILE A 61 8.55 -2.26 -13.87
N ILE A 62 7.68 -2.34 -14.88
CA ILE A 62 6.35 -2.92 -14.67
C ILE A 62 6.40 -4.44 -14.43
N VAL A 63 7.35 -5.15 -15.04
CA VAL A 63 7.59 -6.57 -14.77
C VAL A 63 8.11 -6.78 -13.34
N MET A 64 9.05 -5.95 -12.86
CA MET A 64 9.52 -5.99 -11.47
C MET A 64 8.36 -5.74 -10.49
N THR A 65 7.49 -4.80 -10.80
CA THR A 65 6.28 -4.50 -10.02
C THR A 65 5.34 -5.70 -9.96
N GLN A 66 5.09 -6.34 -11.10
CA GLN A 66 4.22 -7.52 -11.16
C GLN A 66 4.81 -8.69 -10.35
N VAL A 67 6.12 -8.93 -10.44
CA VAL A 67 6.82 -9.94 -9.64
C VAL A 67 6.75 -9.61 -8.15
N GLY A 68 6.97 -8.36 -7.78
CA GLY A 68 6.91 -7.88 -6.38
C GLY A 68 5.50 -7.99 -5.79
N GLY A 69 4.48 -7.51 -6.50
CA GLY A 69 3.08 -7.53 -6.09
C GLY A 69 2.53 -8.96 -5.96
N LEU A 70 2.65 -9.78 -7.01
CA LEU A 70 2.26 -11.19 -6.98
C LEU A 70 3.06 -11.98 -5.94
N GLY A 71 4.37 -11.71 -5.83
CA GLY A 71 5.24 -12.37 -4.86
C GLY A 71 4.76 -12.19 -3.42
N ILE A 72 4.27 -11.00 -3.06
CA ILE A 72 3.72 -10.75 -1.72
C ILE A 72 2.35 -11.39 -1.52
N LEU A 73 1.45 -11.30 -2.49
CA LEU A 73 0.13 -11.94 -2.42
C LEU A 73 0.27 -13.46 -2.22
N ILE A 74 1.14 -14.09 -3.01
CA ILE A 74 1.40 -15.53 -2.91
C ILE A 74 2.09 -15.87 -1.58
N SER A 75 3.07 -15.07 -1.14
CA SER A 75 3.78 -15.30 0.13
C SER A 75 2.84 -15.15 1.33
N ALA A 76 1.98 -14.12 1.34
CA ALA A 76 1.00 -13.90 2.39
C ALA A 76 -0.03 -15.03 2.45
N ALA A 77 -0.53 -15.47 1.30
CA ALA A 77 -1.45 -16.61 1.19
C ALA A 77 -0.79 -17.92 1.66
N LEU A 78 0.48 -18.15 1.29
CA LEU A 78 1.25 -19.32 1.75
C LEU A 78 1.45 -19.32 3.26
N VAL A 79 1.83 -18.18 3.85
CA VAL A 79 1.95 -18.03 5.32
C VAL A 79 0.62 -18.33 6.00
N GLY A 80 -0.49 -17.84 5.47
CA GLY A 80 -1.84 -18.13 5.98
C GLY A 80 -2.15 -19.63 5.98
N VAL A 81 -1.86 -20.34 4.88
CA VAL A 81 -2.06 -21.81 4.78
C VAL A 81 -1.14 -22.58 5.74
N LEU A 82 0.13 -22.16 5.86
CA LEU A 82 1.10 -22.83 6.77
C LEU A 82 0.72 -22.64 8.24
N LEU A 83 0.28 -21.44 8.63
CA LEU A 83 -0.21 -21.17 9.98
C LEU A 83 -1.47 -21.99 10.29
N ALA A 84 -2.41 -22.07 9.37
CA ALA A 84 -3.61 -22.88 9.52
C ALA A 84 -3.29 -24.39 9.75
N ARG A 85 -2.22 -24.91 9.15
CA ARG A 85 -1.78 -26.31 9.35
C ARG A 85 -1.14 -26.59 10.71
N ARG A 86 -0.54 -25.56 11.37
CA ARG A 86 0.17 -25.72 12.66
C ARG A 86 -0.71 -25.47 13.89
N LEU A 87 -1.90 -24.92 13.72
CA LEU A 87 -2.83 -24.67 14.82
C LEU A 87 -3.50 -25.96 15.32
N SER A 88 -3.78 -26.06 16.65
CA SER A 88 -4.48 -27.18 17.26
C SER A 88 -5.86 -27.41 16.63
N LEU A 89 -6.44 -28.62 16.72
CA LEU A 89 -7.73 -28.96 16.10
C LEU A 89 -8.86 -27.95 16.43
N ARG A 90 -8.90 -27.40 17.63
CA ARG A 90 -9.88 -26.39 18.06
C ARG A 90 -9.67 -25.03 17.40
N THR A 91 -8.42 -24.62 17.21
CA THR A 91 -8.04 -23.38 16.51
C THR A 91 -8.06 -23.60 15.00
N ARG A 92 -7.84 -24.82 14.52
CA ARG A 92 -8.07 -25.21 13.11
C ARG A 92 -9.52 -25.03 12.69
N LEU A 93 -10.49 -25.39 13.54
CA LEU A 93 -11.90 -25.21 13.23
C LEU A 93 -12.30 -23.73 13.11
N ASN A 94 -11.63 -22.82 13.83
CA ASN A 94 -11.90 -21.38 13.76
C ASN A 94 -11.07 -20.64 12.69
N ALA A 95 -9.79 -21.00 12.49
CA ALA A 95 -8.95 -20.44 11.43
C ALA A 95 -9.14 -21.16 10.07
N ALA A 96 -9.52 -22.43 10.10
CA ALA A 96 -9.91 -23.19 8.92
C ALA A 96 -11.21 -22.67 8.29
N SER A 97 -12.05 -21.97 9.06
CA SER A 97 -13.22 -21.29 8.48
C SER A 97 -12.84 -20.12 7.58
N GLU A 98 -11.67 -19.50 7.75
CA GLU A 98 -11.22 -18.40 6.88
C GLU A 98 -10.46 -18.88 5.62
N PHE A 99 -9.63 -19.93 5.72
CA PHE A 99 -8.84 -20.42 4.58
C PHE A 99 -9.25 -21.81 4.06
N GLN A 100 -9.77 -22.71 4.91
CA GLN A 100 -10.27 -24.03 4.48
C GLN A 100 -11.70 -23.99 3.92
N ALA A 101 -12.52 -23.03 4.33
CA ALA A 101 -13.82 -22.80 3.71
C ALA A 101 -13.69 -22.39 2.22
N GLU A 102 -12.48 -21.95 1.81
CA GLU A 102 -12.17 -21.57 0.43
C GLU A 102 -11.69 -22.74 -0.44
N GLY A 103 -11.54 -23.96 0.10
CA GLY A 103 -11.14 -25.15 -0.67
C GLY A 103 -9.71 -25.13 -1.21
N PHE A 104 -8.85 -24.20 -0.76
CA PHE A 104 -7.47 -24.08 -1.19
C PHE A 104 -6.52 -24.98 -0.39
N THR A 105 -6.73 -26.29 -0.46
CA THR A 105 -5.79 -27.29 0.07
C THR A 105 -4.57 -27.48 -0.83
N ASP A 106 -4.66 -27.04 -2.08
CA ASP A 106 -3.62 -27.16 -3.12
C ASP A 106 -3.02 -25.78 -3.45
N LEU A 107 -1.71 -25.61 -3.16
CA LEU A 107 -0.96 -24.38 -3.42
C LEU A 107 -1.07 -23.94 -4.91
N ARG A 108 -1.11 -24.90 -5.85
CA ARG A 108 -1.23 -24.58 -7.27
C ARG A 108 -2.57 -23.93 -7.61
N LYS A 109 -3.65 -24.37 -6.97
CA LYS A 109 -4.98 -23.78 -7.16
C LYS A 109 -5.02 -22.37 -6.57
N LEU A 110 -4.42 -22.16 -5.40
CA LEU A 110 -4.31 -20.86 -4.76
C LEU A 110 -3.53 -19.87 -5.63
N VAL A 111 -2.32 -20.25 -6.09
CA VAL A 111 -1.50 -19.40 -6.97
C VAL A 111 -2.25 -19.06 -8.25
N ARG A 112 -2.88 -20.04 -8.89
CA ARG A 112 -3.66 -19.80 -10.12
C ARG A 112 -4.84 -18.86 -9.89
N ALA A 113 -5.51 -18.96 -8.75
CA ALA A 113 -6.64 -18.08 -8.40
C ALA A 113 -6.15 -16.64 -8.14
N VAL A 114 -5.05 -16.46 -7.40
CA VAL A 114 -4.42 -15.14 -7.16
C VAL A 114 -4.02 -14.49 -8.48
N VAL A 115 -3.24 -15.20 -9.32
CA VAL A 115 -2.76 -14.67 -10.60
C VAL A 115 -3.94 -14.39 -11.54
N GLY A 116 -4.92 -15.30 -11.64
CA GLY A 116 -6.07 -15.13 -12.51
C GLY A 116 -6.94 -13.93 -12.09
N LEU A 117 -7.18 -13.73 -10.80
CA LEU A 117 -7.93 -12.59 -10.30
C LEU A 117 -7.18 -11.26 -10.55
N THR A 118 -5.88 -11.23 -10.30
CA THR A 118 -5.02 -10.06 -10.58
C THR A 118 -5.12 -9.66 -12.04
N LEU A 119 -4.82 -10.59 -12.96
CA LEU A 119 -4.86 -10.32 -14.40
C LEU A 119 -6.26 -9.92 -14.90
N LEU A 120 -7.32 -10.47 -14.30
CA LEU A 120 -8.69 -10.10 -14.65
C LEU A 120 -8.98 -8.64 -14.28
N ILE A 121 -8.64 -8.23 -13.06
CA ILE A 121 -8.88 -6.85 -12.59
C ILE A 121 -8.03 -5.87 -13.41
N GLU A 122 -6.75 -6.18 -13.60
CA GLU A 122 -5.85 -5.38 -14.43
C GLU A 122 -6.38 -5.23 -15.87
N ALA A 123 -6.86 -6.32 -16.48
CA ALA A 123 -7.42 -6.28 -17.83
C ALA A 123 -8.68 -5.40 -17.92
N ILE A 124 -9.55 -5.45 -16.90
CA ILE A 124 -10.75 -4.59 -16.86
C ILE A 124 -10.36 -3.12 -16.75
N VAL A 125 -9.46 -2.78 -15.81
CA VAL A 125 -8.98 -1.39 -15.63
C VAL A 125 -8.27 -0.92 -16.89
N ALA A 126 -7.39 -1.73 -17.47
CA ALA A 126 -6.68 -1.42 -18.71
C ALA A 126 -7.65 -1.15 -19.87
N LEU A 127 -8.69 -1.98 -20.02
CA LEU A 127 -9.69 -1.78 -21.07
C LEU A 127 -10.45 -0.45 -20.91
N LEU A 128 -10.85 -0.11 -19.68
CA LEU A 128 -11.55 1.15 -19.41
C LEU A 128 -10.67 2.36 -19.71
N LEU A 129 -9.42 2.33 -19.26
CA LEU A 129 -8.44 3.40 -19.53
C LEU A 129 -8.10 3.49 -21.03
N PHE A 130 -7.88 2.36 -21.70
CA PHE A 130 -7.61 2.31 -23.13
C PHE A 130 -8.69 2.95 -23.96
N LEU A 131 -9.96 2.58 -23.72
CA LEU A 131 -11.10 3.16 -24.40
C LEU A 131 -11.20 4.68 -24.15
N ARG A 132 -10.94 5.12 -22.91
CA ARG A 132 -10.95 6.54 -22.56
C ARG A 132 -9.86 7.32 -23.26
N PHE A 133 -8.61 6.82 -23.24
CA PHE A 133 -7.47 7.44 -23.91
C PHE A 133 -7.64 7.50 -25.44
N LEU A 134 -8.19 6.42 -26.03
CA LEU A 134 -8.41 6.37 -27.47
C LEU A 134 -9.54 7.29 -27.92
N ILE A 135 -10.72 7.22 -27.27
CA ILE A 135 -11.94 7.87 -27.75
C ILE A 135 -11.97 9.35 -27.34
N HIS A 136 -11.61 9.68 -26.11
CA HIS A 136 -11.77 11.04 -25.60
C HIS A 136 -10.52 11.89 -25.81
N TYR A 137 -9.33 11.32 -25.56
CA TYR A 137 -8.07 12.04 -25.72
C TYR A 137 -7.46 11.90 -27.12
N GLY A 138 -8.02 11.03 -27.97
CA GLY A 138 -7.56 10.87 -29.36
C GLY A 138 -6.13 10.34 -29.47
N TRP A 139 -5.64 9.63 -28.46
CA TRP A 139 -4.28 9.09 -28.50
C TRP A 139 -4.17 8.00 -29.56
N ASP A 140 -2.99 7.90 -30.17
CA ASP A 140 -2.62 6.74 -31.00
C ASP A 140 -2.81 5.41 -30.26
N VAL A 141 -3.22 4.38 -30.97
CA VAL A 141 -3.55 3.06 -30.41
C VAL A 141 -2.39 2.47 -29.61
N GLY A 142 -1.16 2.60 -30.07
CA GLY A 142 0.02 2.08 -29.41
C GLY A 142 0.28 2.79 -28.08
N ARG A 143 0.23 4.13 -28.09
CA ARG A 143 0.39 4.95 -26.90
C ARG A 143 -0.75 4.71 -25.89
N ALA A 144 -1.99 4.68 -26.35
CA ALA A 144 -3.15 4.44 -25.50
C ALA A 144 -3.08 3.07 -24.83
N ALA A 145 -2.74 2.02 -25.60
CA ALA A 145 -2.62 0.67 -25.08
C ALA A 145 -1.49 0.52 -24.05
N TRP A 146 -0.30 1.10 -24.35
CA TRP A 146 0.82 1.00 -23.42
C TRP A 146 0.56 1.72 -22.10
N ASN A 147 0.06 2.96 -22.15
CA ASN A 147 -0.28 3.70 -20.94
C ASN A 147 -1.38 2.99 -20.14
N ALA A 148 -2.45 2.53 -20.79
CA ALA A 148 -3.54 1.83 -20.12
C ALA A 148 -3.08 0.55 -19.40
N VAL A 149 -2.21 -0.25 -20.02
CA VAL A 149 -1.64 -1.45 -19.40
C VAL A 149 -0.70 -1.08 -18.25
N PHE A 150 0.18 -0.10 -18.46
CA PHE A 150 1.12 0.33 -17.42
C PHE A 150 0.37 0.87 -16.19
N ASP A 151 -0.57 1.81 -16.40
CA ASP A 151 -1.32 2.45 -15.33
C ASP A 151 -2.24 1.44 -14.61
N SER A 152 -2.82 0.47 -15.31
CA SER A 152 -3.67 -0.56 -14.69
C SER A 152 -2.88 -1.51 -13.78
N ILE A 153 -1.71 -1.97 -14.21
CA ILE A 153 -0.82 -2.79 -13.39
C ILE A 153 -0.32 -1.97 -12.20
N SER A 154 0.11 -0.73 -12.44
CA SER A 154 0.55 0.20 -11.41
C SER A 154 -0.54 0.45 -10.37
N ALA A 155 -1.80 0.61 -10.78
CA ALA A 155 -2.94 0.81 -9.88
C ALA A 155 -3.24 -0.42 -9.03
N PHE A 156 -3.36 -1.61 -9.65
CA PHE A 156 -3.66 -2.84 -8.90
C PHE A 156 -2.51 -3.25 -7.98
N ALA A 157 -1.26 -3.09 -8.44
CA ALA A 157 -0.08 -3.33 -7.63
C ALA A 157 0.14 -2.26 -6.55
N ASN A 158 -0.70 -1.22 -6.50
CA ASN A 158 -0.56 -0.08 -5.60
C ASN A 158 0.84 0.54 -5.68
N LEU A 159 1.34 0.76 -6.90
CA LEU A 159 2.67 1.30 -7.17
C LEU A 159 2.66 2.83 -7.29
N GLY A 160 1.78 3.38 -8.14
CA GLY A 160 1.68 4.82 -8.36
C GLY A 160 2.62 5.41 -9.41
N PHE A 161 3.49 4.63 -10.05
CA PHE A 161 4.22 5.10 -11.23
C PHE A 161 3.27 5.31 -12.41
N ALA A 162 3.49 6.40 -13.15
CA ALA A 162 2.77 6.75 -14.35
C ALA A 162 3.72 7.03 -15.52
N LEU A 163 3.21 6.96 -16.73
CA LEU A 163 3.96 7.34 -17.95
C LEU A 163 3.67 8.77 -18.38
N GLN A 164 3.09 9.58 -17.51
CA GLN A 164 2.91 11.02 -17.64
C GLN A 164 3.87 11.71 -16.66
N THR A 165 4.56 12.76 -17.11
CA THR A 165 5.53 13.50 -16.30
C THR A 165 4.88 14.18 -15.09
N ASP A 166 3.62 14.60 -15.24
CA ASP A 166 2.79 15.21 -14.20
C ASP A 166 1.89 14.18 -13.47
N ASN A 167 2.18 12.88 -13.60
CA ASN A 167 1.39 11.78 -13.08
C ASN A 167 -0.07 11.88 -13.58
N MET A 168 -1.09 11.92 -12.70
CA MET A 168 -2.50 12.00 -13.09
C MET A 168 -3.06 13.44 -13.01
N MET A 169 -2.23 14.49 -12.89
CA MET A 169 -2.70 15.88 -12.75
C MET A 169 -3.49 16.35 -13.98
N GLY A 170 -3.07 15.93 -15.19
CA GLY A 170 -3.80 16.22 -16.42
C GLY A 170 -5.21 15.60 -16.51
N PHE A 171 -5.56 14.65 -15.61
CA PHE A 171 -6.83 13.93 -15.60
C PHE A 171 -7.68 14.20 -14.36
N VAL A 172 -7.34 15.21 -13.54
CA VAL A 172 -7.97 15.49 -12.24
C VAL A 172 -9.50 15.61 -12.30
N SER A 173 -10.04 16.15 -13.39
CA SER A 173 -11.48 16.34 -13.60
C SER A 173 -12.15 15.21 -14.37
N ASP A 174 -11.41 14.14 -14.73
CA ASP A 174 -11.94 13.04 -15.52
C ASP A 174 -12.30 11.83 -14.66
N PRO A 175 -13.61 11.60 -14.36
CA PRO A 175 -14.02 10.45 -13.56
C PRO A 175 -13.76 9.11 -14.24
N PHE A 176 -13.69 9.07 -15.59
CA PHE A 176 -13.46 7.83 -16.34
C PHE A 176 -11.98 7.41 -16.37
N VAL A 177 -11.06 8.25 -15.92
CA VAL A 177 -9.68 7.90 -15.63
C VAL A 177 -9.51 7.67 -14.13
N CYS A 178 -9.96 8.62 -13.30
CA CYS A 178 -9.75 8.57 -11.85
C CYS A 178 -10.45 7.39 -11.17
N LEU A 179 -11.72 7.09 -11.49
CA LEU A 179 -12.46 6.03 -10.81
C LEU A 179 -11.96 4.61 -11.12
N PRO A 180 -11.60 4.24 -12.38
CA PRO A 180 -10.97 2.95 -12.66
C PRO A 180 -9.64 2.74 -11.92
N LEU A 181 -8.79 3.79 -11.83
CA LEU A 181 -7.55 3.74 -11.05
C LEU A 181 -7.84 3.55 -9.55
N CYS A 182 -8.78 4.33 -9.00
CA CYS A 182 -9.21 4.14 -7.61
C CYS A 182 -9.74 2.72 -7.35
N ALA A 183 -10.54 2.17 -8.26
CA ALA A 183 -11.04 0.80 -8.15
C ALA A 183 -9.91 -0.23 -8.15
N GLY A 184 -8.92 -0.08 -9.05
CA GLY A 184 -7.71 -0.91 -9.07
C GLY A 184 -6.96 -0.88 -7.74
N VAL A 185 -6.67 0.32 -7.22
CA VAL A 185 -5.98 0.53 -5.93
C VAL A 185 -6.77 -0.05 -4.76
N ILE A 186 -8.08 0.20 -4.67
CA ILE A 186 -8.92 -0.33 -3.60
C ILE A 186 -8.93 -1.86 -3.63
N LEU A 187 -9.12 -2.47 -4.79
CA LEU A 187 -9.15 -3.93 -4.93
C LEU A 187 -7.78 -4.54 -4.60
N GLY A 188 -6.68 -3.97 -5.10
CA GLY A 188 -5.32 -4.38 -4.72
C GLY A 188 -5.06 -4.27 -3.22
N GLY A 189 -5.57 -3.20 -2.59
CA GLY A 189 -5.42 -2.91 -1.16
C GLY A 189 -6.32 -3.69 -0.21
N LEU A 190 -7.45 -4.28 -0.67
CA LEU A 190 -8.34 -5.08 0.19
C LEU A 190 -7.72 -6.41 0.64
N GLY A 191 -6.88 -6.99 -0.19
CA GLY A 191 -6.29 -8.31 0.02
C GLY A 191 -7.11 -9.46 -0.53
N PHE A 192 -6.38 -10.46 -1.07
CA PHE A 192 -6.96 -11.61 -1.75
C PHE A 192 -8.06 -12.35 -0.97
N PRO A 193 -7.89 -12.70 0.33
CA PRO A 193 -8.93 -13.42 1.08
C PRO A 193 -10.24 -12.64 1.19
N VAL A 194 -10.14 -11.32 1.35
CA VAL A 194 -11.33 -10.46 1.45
C VAL A 194 -12.08 -10.41 0.12
N ILE A 195 -11.37 -10.26 -1.00
CA ILE A 195 -11.99 -10.22 -2.34
C ILE A 195 -12.72 -11.54 -2.62
N VAL A 196 -12.08 -12.69 -2.35
CA VAL A 196 -12.69 -14.00 -2.58
C VAL A 196 -13.93 -14.19 -1.70
N GLN A 197 -13.87 -13.78 -0.43
CA GLN A 197 -15.04 -13.87 0.45
C GLN A 197 -16.17 -12.94 0.02
N LEU A 198 -15.88 -11.71 -0.39
CA LEU A 198 -16.85 -10.78 -0.92
C LEU A 198 -17.51 -11.35 -2.18
N TRP A 199 -16.74 -11.93 -3.08
CA TRP A 199 -17.29 -12.51 -4.31
C TRP A 199 -18.22 -13.69 -4.02
N ARG A 200 -17.89 -14.54 -3.05
CA ARG A 200 -18.71 -15.70 -2.69
C ARG A 200 -19.94 -15.33 -1.87
N ASP A 201 -19.81 -14.43 -0.90
CA ASP A 201 -20.80 -14.18 0.14
C ASP A 201 -21.26 -12.71 0.17
N TRP A 202 -21.21 -11.99 -0.96
CA TRP A 202 -21.53 -10.55 -1.03
C TRP A 202 -22.92 -10.20 -0.50
N ALA A 203 -23.91 -11.06 -0.78
CA ALA A 203 -25.32 -10.88 -0.37
C ALA A 203 -25.58 -11.29 1.11
N HIS A 204 -24.60 -11.88 1.80
CA HIS A 204 -24.75 -12.40 3.16
C HIS A 204 -23.70 -11.83 4.13
N PRO A 205 -23.76 -10.54 4.50
CA PRO A 205 -22.74 -9.90 5.37
C PRO A 205 -22.56 -10.58 6.73
N LEU A 206 -23.62 -11.22 7.25
CA LEU A 206 -23.58 -11.96 8.52
C LEU A 206 -22.66 -13.19 8.49
N ARG A 207 -22.31 -13.69 7.30
CA ARG A 207 -21.37 -14.82 7.11
C ARG A 207 -19.93 -14.37 6.96
N TRP A 208 -19.67 -13.05 6.90
CA TRP A 208 -18.31 -12.55 6.74
C TRP A 208 -17.46 -12.86 7.95
N SER A 209 -16.20 -13.13 7.70
CA SER A 209 -15.20 -13.27 8.76
C SER A 209 -15.01 -11.94 9.50
N MET A 210 -14.48 -11.98 10.72
CA MET A 210 -14.13 -10.76 11.45
C MET A 210 -13.12 -9.90 10.65
N ASN A 211 -12.18 -10.55 9.98
CA ASN A 211 -11.18 -9.89 9.14
C ASN A 211 -11.85 -9.14 7.98
N THR A 212 -12.78 -9.77 7.26
CA THR A 212 -13.50 -9.13 6.15
C THR A 212 -14.36 -7.97 6.63
N ASN A 213 -15.08 -8.13 7.75
CA ASN A 213 -15.86 -7.04 8.33
C ASN A 213 -14.97 -5.84 8.70
N LEU A 214 -13.84 -6.08 9.39
CA LEU A 214 -12.86 -5.03 9.73
C LEU A 214 -12.32 -4.35 8.47
N MET A 215 -11.98 -5.14 7.44
CA MET A 215 -11.42 -4.58 6.21
C MET A 215 -12.41 -3.73 5.44
N VAL A 216 -13.63 -4.21 5.25
CA VAL A 216 -14.66 -3.47 4.49
C VAL A 216 -15.07 -2.20 5.24
N THR A 217 -15.41 -2.32 6.54
CA THR A 217 -15.82 -1.16 7.35
C THR A 217 -14.69 -0.14 7.51
N GLY A 218 -13.46 -0.60 7.76
CA GLY A 218 -12.29 0.27 7.87
C GLY A 218 -11.93 0.95 6.55
N THR A 219 -12.00 0.22 5.45
CA THR A 219 -11.75 0.80 4.12
C THR A 219 -12.77 1.88 3.78
N ILE A 220 -14.05 1.59 3.95
CA ILE A 220 -15.12 2.57 3.67
C ILE A 220 -15.00 3.77 4.62
N GLY A 221 -14.81 3.53 5.93
CA GLY A 221 -14.69 4.59 6.92
C GLY A 221 -13.51 5.52 6.65
N LEU A 222 -12.31 4.97 6.37
CA LEU A 222 -11.12 5.76 6.09
C LEU A 222 -11.23 6.49 4.74
N LEU A 223 -11.83 5.87 3.70
CA LEU A 223 -12.06 6.55 2.42
C LEU A 223 -13.02 7.73 2.58
N VAL A 224 -14.14 7.55 3.27
CA VAL A 224 -15.14 8.60 3.45
C VAL A 224 -14.56 9.74 4.30
N LEU A 225 -13.95 9.42 5.44
CA LEU A 225 -13.36 10.42 6.33
C LEU A 225 -12.19 11.15 5.66
N GLY A 226 -11.29 10.41 5.00
CA GLY A 226 -10.16 11.00 4.28
C GLY A 226 -10.60 11.87 3.11
N SER A 227 -11.58 11.41 2.31
CA SER A 227 -12.13 12.20 1.19
C SER A 227 -12.79 13.47 1.69
N ALA A 228 -13.63 13.38 2.72
CA ALA A 228 -14.31 14.53 3.29
C ALA A 228 -13.32 15.55 3.86
N TYR A 229 -12.32 15.08 4.63
CA TYR A 229 -11.31 15.94 5.25
C TYR A 229 -10.44 16.63 4.21
N LEU A 230 -9.84 15.88 3.27
CA LEU A 230 -8.97 16.45 2.24
C LEU A 230 -9.73 17.41 1.31
N THR A 231 -10.98 17.07 0.94
CA THR A 231 -11.83 17.97 0.15
C THR A 231 -12.12 19.25 0.92
N PHE A 232 -12.42 19.16 2.22
CA PHE A 232 -12.74 20.34 3.04
C PHE A 232 -11.53 21.26 3.23
N VAL A 233 -10.35 20.69 3.56
CA VAL A 233 -9.14 21.49 3.81
C VAL A 233 -8.63 22.17 2.53
N GLU A 234 -8.65 21.45 1.40
CA GLU A 234 -8.14 21.96 0.12
C GLU A 234 -9.18 22.72 -0.71
N TRP A 235 -10.43 22.87 -0.24
CA TRP A 235 -11.53 23.41 -1.01
C TRP A 235 -11.22 24.76 -1.65
N ASP A 236 -10.62 25.67 -0.90
CA ASP A 236 -10.30 27.03 -1.31
C ASP A 236 -8.81 27.25 -1.61
N ASN A 237 -8.00 26.17 -1.64
CA ASN A 237 -6.59 26.30 -1.96
C ASN A 237 -6.41 26.58 -3.47
N PRO A 238 -5.96 27.81 -3.85
CA PRO A 238 -5.90 28.22 -5.26
C PRO A 238 -4.87 27.43 -6.06
N ASP A 239 -3.92 26.75 -5.41
CA ASP A 239 -2.86 26.00 -6.07
C ASP A 239 -3.22 24.53 -6.28
N THR A 240 -4.29 24.06 -5.64
CA THR A 240 -4.79 22.69 -5.74
C THR A 240 -6.26 22.64 -6.17
N PHE A 241 -7.18 22.42 -5.23
CA PHE A 241 -8.61 22.20 -5.54
C PHE A 241 -9.36 23.48 -5.93
N GLY A 242 -8.91 24.66 -5.47
CA GLY A 242 -9.61 25.92 -5.71
C GLY A 242 -9.77 26.29 -7.21
N ARG A 243 -8.90 25.76 -8.09
CA ARG A 243 -8.98 25.93 -9.55
C ARG A 243 -10.01 25.02 -10.22
N LEU A 244 -10.51 24.02 -9.51
CA LEU A 244 -11.39 23.00 -10.06
C LEU A 244 -12.87 23.37 -9.86
N ASP A 245 -13.74 22.88 -10.73
CA ASP A 245 -15.17 22.93 -10.52
C ASP A 245 -15.59 22.09 -9.30
N PRO A 246 -16.70 22.44 -8.61
CA PRO A 246 -17.13 21.74 -7.40
C PRO A 246 -17.22 20.20 -7.52
N PRO A 247 -17.76 19.61 -8.61
CA PRO A 247 -17.73 18.15 -8.78
C PRO A 247 -16.32 17.58 -8.90
N ALA A 248 -15.41 18.28 -9.57
CA ALA A 248 -14.01 17.88 -9.73
C ALA A 248 -13.24 17.97 -8.41
N ARG A 249 -13.55 18.94 -7.52
CA ARG A 249 -12.99 19.01 -6.15
C ARG A 249 -13.32 17.76 -5.34
N VAL A 250 -14.58 17.32 -5.39
CA VAL A 250 -15.01 16.10 -4.69
C VAL A 250 -14.32 14.87 -5.28
N LEU A 251 -14.20 14.79 -6.61
CA LEU A 251 -13.47 13.69 -7.26
C LEU A 251 -11.98 13.69 -6.88
N ALA A 252 -11.33 14.87 -6.87
CA ALA A 252 -9.93 15.01 -6.47
C ALA A 252 -9.71 14.60 -5.01
N GLY A 253 -10.62 14.98 -4.09
CA GLY A 253 -10.55 14.58 -2.69
C GLY A 253 -10.74 13.07 -2.49
N PHE A 254 -11.66 12.44 -3.23
CA PHE A 254 -11.85 10.99 -3.25
C PHE A 254 -10.62 10.28 -3.81
N PHE A 255 -10.06 10.79 -4.91
CA PHE A 255 -8.84 10.28 -5.52
C PHE A 255 -7.66 10.38 -4.54
N ALA A 256 -7.40 11.57 -3.97
CA ALA A 256 -6.34 11.78 -3.00
C ALA A 256 -6.46 10.83 -1.79
N SER A 257 -7.66 10.71 -1.19
CA SER A 257 -7.90 9.77 -0.08
C SER A 257 -7.68 8.31 -0.46
N THR A 258 -8.00 7.93 -1.69
CA THR A 258 -7.74 6.57 -2.17
C THR A 258 -6.24 6.33 -2.34
N MET A 259 -5.53 7.30 -2.91
CA MET A 259 -4.12 7.19 -3.24
C MET A 259 -3.22 7.23 -2.00
N THR A 260 -3.60 7.98 -0.95
CA THR A 260 -2.91 7.94 0.37
C THR A 260 -2.98 6.55 1.03
N ARG A 261 -3.90 5.69 0.60
CA ARG A 261 -3.97 4.31 1.10
C ARG A 261 -3.18 3.35 0.22
N THR A 262 -1.91 3.68 0.00
CA THR A 262 -0.92 2.92 -0.76
C THR A 262 -1.12 2.90 -2.29
N GLY A 263 -1.81 3.92 -2.86
CA GLY A 263 -2.06 3.96 -4.31
C GLY A 263 -1.00 4.70 -5.12
N GLY A 264 -0.39 5.73 -4.53
CA GLY A 264 0.80 6.42 -5.05
C GLY A 264 0.58 7.40 -6.20
N PHE A 265 -0.56 7.41 -6.86
CA PHE A 265 -0.85 8.41 -7.89
C PHE A 265 -1.26 9.75 -7.28
N ASN A 266 -0.93 10.84 -7.94
CA ASN A 266 -1.39 12.18 -7.58
C ASN A 266 -2.12 12.85 -8.75
N SER A 267 -3.28 13.43 -8.45
CA SER A 267 -4.07 14.21 -9.42
C SER A 267 -3.93 15.73 -9.22
N VAL A 268 -3.20 16.16 -8.22
CA VAL A 268 -2.85 17.53 -7.92
C VAL A 268 -1.40 17.60 -7.46
N ASP A 269 -0.81 18.80 -7.50
CA ASP A 269 0.53 19.01 -6.97
C ASP A 269 0.55 18.88 -5.45
N LEU A 270 1.17 17.80 -4.96
CA LEU A 270 1.27 17.55 -3.52
C LEU A 270 2.18 18.57 -2.82
N ALA A 271 3.15 19.17 -3.53
CA ALA A 271 4.01 20.21 -2.95
C ALA A 271 3.25 21.50 -2.63
N ALA A 272 2.12 21.73 -3.31
CA ALA A 272 1.25 22.89 -3.14
C ALA A 272 0.08 22.66 -2.17
N MET A 273 -0.06 21.45 -1.62
CA MET A 273 -1.07 21.16 -0.60
C MET A 273 -0.70 21.82 0.73
N ARG A 274 -1.72 22.04 1.57
CA ARG A 274 -1.56 22.60 2.93
C ARG A 274 -0.89 21.59 3.86
N ASP A 275 -0.21 22.08 4.89
CA ASP A 275 0.45 21.25 5.89
C ASP A 275 -0.52 20.29 6.62
N GLU A 276 -1.78 20.75 6.84
CA GLU A 276 -2.84 19.94 7.43
C GLU A 276 -3.21 18.75 6.52
N SER A 277 -3.17 18.95 5.21
CA SER A 277 -3.42 17.89 4.23
C SER A 277 -2.27 16.89 4.17
N TRP A 278 -1.01 17.36 4.30
CA TRP A 278 0.15 16.47 4.43
C TRP A 278 0.03 15.61 5.68
N PHE A 279 -0.25 16.23 6.83
CA PHE A 279 -0.36 15.49 8.09
C PHE A 279 -1.52 14.46 8.07
N ALA A 280 -2.68 14.83 7.51
CA ALA A 280 -3.78 13.88 7.35
C ALA A 280 -3.41 12.72 6.40
N SER A 281 -2.71 13.04 5.31
CA SER A 281 -2.20 12.04 4.37
C SER A 281 -1.18 11.11 5.04
N ASP A 282 -0.30 11.63 5.89
CA ASP A 282 0.65 10.85 6.69
C ASP A 282 -0.04 9.83 7.57
N VAL A 283 -1.12 10.23 8.26
CA VAL A 283 -1.92 9.32 9.09
C VAL A 283 -2.56 8.23 8.24
N LEU A 284 -3.17 8.58 7.10
CA LEU A 284 -3.81 7.62 6.20
C LEU A 284 -2.79 6.66 5.58
N MET A 285 -1.62 7.15 5.16
CA MET A 285 -0.51 6.35 4.64
C MET A 285 0.05 5.40 5.69
N PHE A 286 0.25 5.88 6.94
CA PHE A 286 0.76 5.06 8.03
C PHE A 286 -0.18 3.90 8.37
N ILE A 287 -1.52 4.11 8.33
CA ILE A 287 -2.51 3.03 8.46
C ILE A 287 -2.38 2.04 7.31
N GLY A 288 -2.24 2.53 6.09
CA GLY A 288 -1.99 1.74 4.91
C GLY A 288 -3.16 0.88 4.43
N ALA A 289 -2.85 -0.29 3.89
CA ALA A 289 -3.80 -1.22 3.25
C ALA A 289 -4.16 -2.43 4.14
N GLY A 290 -4.85 -3.42 3.56
CA GLY A 290 -5.27 -4.63 4.25
C GLY A 290 -4.19 -5.69 4.44
N PRO A 291 -4.36 -6.64 5.35
CA PRO A 291 -3.51 -7.81 5.43
C PRO A 291 -3.64 -8.69 4.18
N ALA A 292 -2.56 -9.34 3.79
CA ALA A 292 -2.49 -10.14 2.56
C ALA A 292 -2.90 -9.38 1.28
N SER A 293 -2.64 -8.07 1.25
CA SER A 293 -2.81 -7.18 0.10
C SER A 293 -1.47 -6.76 -0.49
N VAL A 294 -1.52 -6.04 -1.60
CA VAL A 294 -0.34 -5.48 -2.26
C VAL A 294 0.19 -4.24 -1.54
N GLY A 295 -0.59 -3.52 -0.76
CA GLY A 295 -0.15 -2.32 -0.04
C GLY A 295 0.66 -2.60 1.24
N GLY A 296 1.36 -1.59 1.77
CA GLY A 296 2.15 -1.62 3.01
C GLY A 296 1.47 -0.99 4.23
N GLY A 297 2.25 -0.40 5.15
CA GLY A 297 1.78 0.22 6.38
C GLY A 297 1.48 -0.76 7.52
N ILE A 298 0.96 -0.24 8.66
CA ILE A 298 0.63 -1.05 9.85
C ILE A 298 -0.55 -1.99 9.65
N ARG A 299 -1.32 -1.82 8.61
CA ARG A 299 -2.56 -2.50 8.19
C ARG A 299 -3.81 -1.97 8.87
N VAL A 300 -4.85 -1.78 8.06
CA VAL A 300 -6.18 -1.31 8.52
C VAL A 300 -6.73 -2.17 9.67
N THR A 301 -6.54 -3.49 9.61
CA THR A 301 -6.99 -4.39 10.68
C THR A 301 -6.25 -4.16 11.99
N THR A 302 -4.94 -3.90 11.97
CA THR A 302 -4.15 -3.58 13.17
C THR A 302 -4.62 -2.26 13.80
N PHE A 303 -4.83 -1.23 12.97
CA PHE A 303 -5.37 0.06 13.40
C PHE A 303 -6.74 -0.11 14.06
N LEU A 304 -7.68 -0.79 13.41
CA LEU A 304 -9.02 -1.00 13.96
C LEU A 304 -9.02 -1.86 15.22
N VAL A 305 -8.17 -2.88 15.29
CA VAL A 305 -7.99 -3.69 16.50
C VAL A 305 -7.58 -2.79 17.67
N LEU A 306 -6.59 -1.91 17.50
CA LEU A 306 -6.17 -0.96 18.54
C LEU A 306 -7.27 0.03 18.88
N PHE A 307 -8.00 0.52 17.88
CA PHE A 307 -9.14 1.41 18.10
C PHE A 307 -10.24 0.75 18.95
N PHE A 308 -10.59 -0.51 18.66
CA PHE A 308 -11.58 -1.24 19.47
C PHE A 308 -11.05 -1.61 20.86
N ILE A 309 -9.73 -1.87 21.02
CA ILE A 309 -9.11 -2.06 22.34
C ILE A 309 -9.26 -0.77 23.16
N MET A 310 -8.93 0.37 22.59
CA MET A 310 -9.08 1.68 23.22
C MET A 310 -10.54 1.94 23.63
N LEU A 311 -11.50 1.68 22.75
CA LEU A 311 -12.92 1.85 23.05
C LEU A 311 -13.41 0.93 24.18
N ALA A 312 -12.97 -0.33 24.19
CA ALA A 312 -13.33 -1.28 25.24
C ALA A 312 -12.77 -0.84 26.60
N GLU A 313 -11.52 -0.34 26.63
CA GLU A 313 -10.88 0.18 27.84
C GLU A 313 -11.60 1.43 28.37
N LEU A 314 -11.94 2.38 27.48
CA LEU A 314 -12.71 3.57 27.85
C LEU A 314 -14.12 3.24 28.39
N ARG A 315 -14.71 2.11 27.97
CA ARG A 315 -16.00 1.62 28.48
C ARG A 315 -15.87 0.74 29.73
N GLY A 316 -14.66 0.44 30.19
CA GLY A 316 -14.43 -0.47 31.32
C GLY A 316 -14.77 -1.93 31.02
N GLU A 317 -14.79 -2.34 29.75
CA GLU A 317 -15.11 -3.71 29.35
C GLU A 317 -13.88 -4.62 29.57
N GLY A 318 -14.02 -5.70 30.35
CA GLY A 318 -12.95 -6.66 30.62
C GLY A 318 -12.51 -7.50 29.39
N ASN A 319 -13.25 -7.43 28.28
CA ASN A 319 -12.99 -8.17 27.06
C ASN A 319 -13.29 -7.30 25.84
N VAL A 320 -12.46 -7.38 24.82
CA VAL A 320 -12.67 -6.70 23.53
C VAL A 320 -13.52 -7.57 22.63
N ASN A 321 -14.73 -7.11 22.32
CA ASN A 321 -15.65 -7.77 21.41
C ASN A 321 -15.80 -6.93 20.13
N ILE A 322 -15.61 -7.55 18.95
CA ILE A 322 -15.70 -6.91 17.64
C ILE A 322 -16.64 -7.75 16.78
N PHE A 323 -17.72 -7.15 16.26
CA PHE A 323 -18.74 -7.82 15.44
C PHE A 323 -19.26 -9.14 16.05
N GLY A 324 -19.54 -9.14 17.36
CA GLY A 324 -20.04 -10.32 18.09
C GLY A 324 -18.99 -11.42 18.34
N LYS A 325 -17.72 -11.19 18.06
CA LYS A 325 -16.62 -12.13 18.28
C LYS A 325 -15.61 -11.55 19.25
N ARG A 326 -15.12 -12.38 20.19
CA ARG A 326 -14.13 -11.97 21.19
C ARG A 326 -12.71 -11.99 20.63
N LEU A 327 -11.97 -10.91 20.82
CA LEU A 327 -10.57 -10.82 20.45
C LEU A 327 -9.66 -11.48 21.50
N SER A 328 -8.64 -12.20 21.05
CA SER A 328 -7.68 -12.84 21.96
C SER A 328 -6.61 -11.85 22.46
N ARG A 329 -6.14 -12.02 23.71
CA ARG A 329 -5.07 -11.18 24.29
C ARG A 329 -3.75 -11.27 23.53
N ALA A 330 -3.51 -12.36 22.81
CA ALA A 330 -2.34 -12.50 21.94
C ALA A 330 -2.35 -11.49 20.80
N VAL A 331 -3.51 -11.27 20.17
CA VAL A 331 -3.67 -10.28 19.09
C VAL A 331 -3.47 -8.84 19.62
N HIS A 332 -3.91 -8.54 20.87
CA HIS A 332 -3.65 -7.21 21.48
C HIS A 332 -2.14 -6.92 21.54
N ARG A 333 -1.36 -7.85 22.13
CA ARG A 333 0.09 -7.68 22.24
C ARG A 333 0.77 -7.58 20.89
N GLN A 334 0.34 -8.38 19.93
CA GLN A 334 0.86 -8.35 18.57
C GLN A 334 0.60 -6.98 17.89
N ALA A 335 -0.62 -6.45 18.00
CA ALA A 335 -0.98 -5.15 17.42
C ALA A 335 -0.15 -4.01 18.02
N ILE A 336 0.01 -3.97 19.34
CA ILE A 336 0.84 -2.98 20.04
C ILE A 336 2.30 -3.08 19.59
N THR A 337 2.85 -4.29 19.51
CA THR A 337 4.24 -4.51 19.08
C THR A 337 4.47 -4.02 17.65
N ILE A 338 3.54 -4.33 16.74
CA ILE A 338 3.64 -3.88 15.34
C ILE A 338 3.68 -2.36 15.27
N VAL A 339 2.78 -1.67 15.97
CA VAL A 339 2.73 -0.19 15.93
C VAL A 339 3.98 0.44 16.54
N LEU A 340 4.46 -0.04 17.71
CA LEU A 340 5.66 0.50 18.33
C LEU A 340 6.90 0.35 17.45
N ILE A 341 7.06 -0.82 16.80
CA ILE A 341 8.16 -1.03 15.85
C ILE A 341 7.99 -0.13 14.63
N SER A 342 6.77 0.01 14.12
CA SER A 342 6.49 0.87 12.95
C SER A 342 6.81 2.34 13.23
N VAL A 343 6.44 2.84 14.40
CA VAL A 343 6.80 4.20 14.84
C VAL A 343 8.32 4.37 14.90
N ALA A 344 9.05 3.40 15.47
CA ALA A 344 10.51 3.46 15.52
C ALA A 344 11.14 3.45 14.10
N VAL A 345 10.59 2.64 13.17
CA VAL A 345 11.04 2.57 11.76
C VAL A 345 10.72 3.86 10.98
N VAL A 346 9.75 4.65 11.40
CA VAL A 346 9.49 5.97 10.81
C VAL A 346 10.36 7.04 11.46
N VAL A 347 10.42 7.09 12.80
CA VAL A 347 11.14 8.15 13.53
C VAL A 347 12.65 8.12 13.26
N ALA A 348 13.27 6.95 13.32
CA ALA A 348 14.73 6.87 13.17
C ALA A 348 15.23 7.33 11.78
N PRO A 349 14.65 6.89 10.64
CA PRO A 349 15.01 7.43 9.33
C PRO A 349 14.66 8.90 9.14
N THR A 350 13.56 9.39 9.72
CA THR A 350 13.20 10.82 9.67
C THR A 350 14.29 11.66 10.31
N LEU A 351 14.75 11.30 11.52
CA LEU A 351 15.84 12.00 12.20
C LEU A 351 17.14 11.95 11.39
N LEU A 352 17.43 10.81 10.75
CA LEU A 352 18.62 10.67 9.91
C LEU A 352 18.52 11.53 8.64
N LEU A 353 17.38 11.54 7.96
CA LEU A 353 17.18 12.37 6.76
C LEU A 353 17.25 13.86 7.08
N LEU A 354 16.75 14.32 8.22
CA LEU A 354 16.88 15.71 8.68
C LEU A 354 18.34 16.14 8.90
N GLN A 355 19.24 15.21 9.19
CA GLN A 355 20.68 15.50 9.28
C GLN A 355 21.37 15.48 7.91
N LEU A 356 20.84 14.72 6.96
CA LEU A 356 21.40 14.57 5.62
C LEU A 356 20.88 15.60 4.62
N THR A 357 19.79 16.31 4.95
CA THR A 357 19.10 17.22 4.02
C THR A 357 18.70 18.52 4.73
N GLU A 358 18.45 19.56 3.96
CA GLU A 358 17.96 20.86 4.46
C GLU A 358 16.44 21.02 4.36
N PHE A 359 15.72 19.96 4.01
CA PHE A 359 14.25 19.99 3.86
C PHE A 359 13.55 20.08 5.23
N PRO A 360 12.40 20.77 5.30
CA PRO A 360 11.64 20.89 6.54
C PRO A 360 11.03 19.54 6.96
N LEU A 361 10.81 19.39 8.28
CA LEU A 361 10.32 18.16 8.89
C LEU A 361 9.06 17.60 8.19
N GLY A 362 8.10 18.44 7.83
CA GLY A 362 6.85 17.98 7.19
C GLY A 362 7.10 17.24 5.88
N ARG A 363 7.98 17.74 5.02
CA ARG A 363 8.33 17.08 3.75
C ARG A 363 9.12 15.80 3.96
N VAL A 364 10.11 15.83 4.88
CA VAL A 364 10.92 14.63 5.19
C VAL A 364 10.05 13.53 5.81
N LEU A 365 9.15 13.88 6.73
CA LEU A 365 8.26 12.93 7.38
C LEU A 365 7.32 12.28 6.35
N PHE A 366 6.75 13.09 5.44
CA PHE A 366 5.89 12.61 4.36
C PHE A 366 6.59 11.57 3.48
N GLU A 367 7.85 11.85 3.05
CA GLU A 367 8.64 10.90 2.25
C GLU A 367 8.93 9.60 2.99
N VAL A 368 9.31 9.69 4.29
CA VAL A 368 9.62 8.50 5.10
C VAL A 368 8.39 7.66 5.35
N ILE A 369 7.25 8.29 5.66
CA ILE A 369 5.98 7.57 5.84
C ILE A 369 5.53 6.95 4.52
N SER A 370 5.64 7.67 3.41
CA SER A 370 5.34 7.16 2.08
C SER A 370 6.21 5.96 1.72
N ALA A 371 7.52 6.02 2.00
CA ALA A 371 8.44 4.90 1.81
C ALA A 371 8.11 3.71 2.70
N PHE A 372 7.83 3.94 4.01
CA PHE A 372 7.49 2.89 4.97
C PHE A 372 6.17 2.20 4.63
N SER A 373 5.15 2.98 4.30
CA SER A 373 3.82 2.44 3.94
C SER A 373 3.77 1.90 2.51
N THR A 374 4.87 2.03 1.76
CA THR A 374 4.95 1.70 0.33
C THR A 374 3.81 2.36 -0.46
N THR A 375 3.62 3.67 -0.27
CA THR A 375 2.54 4.44 -0.89
C THR A 375 2.97 5.09 -2.19
N GLY A 376 4.18 5.70 -2.24
CA GLY A 376 4.72 6.31 -3.45
C GLY A 376 4.38 7.79 -3.66
N LEU A 377 3.56 8.39 -2.82
CA LEU A 377 3.32 9.83 -2.84
C LEU A 377 4.56 10.59 -2.38
N SER A 378 4.88 11.70 -3.04
CA SER A 378 6.02 12.57 -2.73
C SER A 378 5.59 14.02 -2.76
N THR A 379 6.17 14.82 -1.88
CA THR A 379 6.08 16.29 -1.93
C THR A 379 7.03 16.91 -2.97
N GLY A 380 7.58 16.07 -3.87
CA GLY A 380 8.47 16.48 -4.95
C GLY A 380 9.95 16.55 -4.56
N ILE A 381 10.33 16.24 -3.32
CA ILE A 381 11.73 16.30 -2.87
C ILE A 381 12.57 15.07 -3.24
N THR A 382 11.94 13.95 -3.62
CA THR A 382 12.66 12.67 -3.86
C THR A 382 13.79 12.79 -4.89
N PRO A 383 13.64 13.47 -6.05
CA PRO A 383 14.73 13.66 -7.01
C PRO A 383 15.92 14.43 -6.45
N ASP A 384 15.64 15.43 -5.59
CA ASP A 384 16.64 16.37 -5.05
C ASP A 384 17.37 15.82 -3.80
N LEU A 385 16.98 14.62 -3.34
CA LEU A 385 17.64 13.99 -2.19
C LEU A 385 19.07 13.55 -2.54
N PRO A 386 20.04 13.70 -1.63
CA PRO A 386 21.37 13.13 -1.80
C PRO A 386 21.31 11.59 -1.84
N ASP A 387 22.31 10.97 -2.48
CA ASP A 387 22.39 9.52 -2.65
C ASP A 387 22.26 8.74 -1.33
N SER A 388 22.86 9.27 -0.25
CA SER A 388 22.75 8.69 1.09
C SER A 388 21.31 8.64 1.60
N ALA A 389 20.52 9.68 1.38
CA ALA A 389 19.11 9.74 1.76
C ALA A 389 18.25 8.80 0.89
N LYS A 390 18.52 8.72 -0.42
CA LYS A 390 17.87 7.76 -1.33
C LYS A 390 18.11 6.31 -0.87
N ILE A 391 19.34 5.97 -0.47
CA ILE A 391 19.66 4.63 0.07
C ILE A 391 18.88 4.35 1.37
N VAL A 392 18.81 5.31 2.28
CA VAL A 392 18.01 5.16 3.52
C VAL A 392 16.55 4.89 3.19
N LEU A 393 15.94 5.68 2.28
CA LEU A 393 14.55 5.45 1.84
C LEU A 393 14.36 4.08 1.18
N ALA A 394 15.33 3.62 0.36
CA ALA A 394 15.28 2.29 -0.25
C ALA A 394 15.25 1.18 0.84
N VAL A 395 16.02 1.33 1.91
CA VAL A 395 15.97 0.39 3.05
C VAL A 395 14.61 0.49 3.77
N VAL A 396 14.07 1.69 3.97
CA VAL A 396 12.75 1.89 4.59
C VAL A 396 11.63 1.24 3.76
N MET A 397 11.65 1.38 2.42
CA MET A 397 10.70 0.70 1.52
C MET A 397 10.76 -0.82 1.70
N LEU A 398 11.96 -1.39 1.74
CA LEU A 398 12.13 -2.84 1.92
C LEU A 398 11.63 -3.30 3.29
N VAL A 399 11.96 -2.55 4.36
CA VAL A 399 11.50 -2.85 5.72
C VAL A 399 9.98 -2.70 5.83
N GLY A 400 9.41 -1.65 5.26
CA GLY A 400 7.96 -1.41 5.23
C GLY A 400 7.20 -2.53 4.51
N ARG A 401 7.82 -3.09 3.44
CA ARG A 401 7.23 -4.17 2.65
C ARG A 401 7.26 -5.53 3.35
N VAL A 402 8.42 -5.90 3.86
CA VAL A 402 8.68 -7.24 4.40
C VAL A 402 8.42 -7.29 5.91
N GLY A 403 8.63 -6.16 6.61
CA GLY A 403 8.61 -6.07 8.08
C GLY A 403 7.31 -6.56 8.72
N PRO A 404 6.13 -6.01 8.39
CA PRO A 404 4.87 -6.42 9.00
C PRO A 404 4.52 -7.90 8.79
N LEU A 405 4.86 -8.45 7.61
CA LEU A 405 4.61 -9.86 7.29
C LEU A 405 5.53 -10.80 8.09
N THR A 406 6.82 -10.47 8.17
CA THR A 406 7.82 -11.30 8.86
C THR A 406 7.69 -11.18 10.38
N LEU A 407 7.43 -9.98 10.89
CA LEU A 407 7.20 -9.74 12.32
C LEU A 407 5.93 -10.46 12.80
N GLY A 408 4.82 -10.33 12.07
CA GLY A 408 3.59 -11.05 12.38
C GLY A 408 3.79 -12.55 12.39
N GLY A 409 4.44 -13.12 11.36
CA GLY A 409 4.77 -14.55 11.29
C GLY A 409 5.73 -15.00 12.39
N ALA A 410 6.78 -14.22 12.67
CA ALA A 410 7.77 -14.55 13.71
C ALA A 410 7.17 -14.50 15.12
N LEU A 411 6.29 -13.53 15.41
CA LEU A 411 5.61 -13.42 16.70
C LEU A 411 4.65 -14.58 16.95
N VAL A 412 3.92 -15.03 15.93
CA VAL A 412 3.03 -16.19 16.04
C VAL A 412 3.80 -17.51 16.23
N LEU A 413 4.99 -17.63 15.61
CA LEU A 413 5.79 -18.85 15.67
C LEU A 413 6.65 -18.94 16.95
N ARG A 414 6.83 -17.84 17.70
CA ARG A 414 7.73 -17.77 18.86
C ARG A 414 6.96 -17.91 20.18
N GLU A 415 6.22 -19.01 20.36
CA GLU A 415 5.73 -19.40 21.68
C GLU A 415 6.89 -20.01 22.50
N ARG A 416 7.55 -19.19 23.31
CA ARG A 416 8.44 -19.67 24.36
C ARG A 416 7.58 -20.03 25.57
N ARG A 417 7.32 -21.30 25.81
CA ARG A 417 6.71 -21.75 27.07
C ARG A 417 7.70 -21.51 28.19
N ILE A 418 7.49 -20.46 28.95
CA ILE A 418 8.19 -20.21 30.23
C ILE A 418 7.37 -20.95 31.27
N LEU A 419 8.02 -21.89 32.00
CA LEU A 419 7.39 -22.76 33.01
C LEU A 419 7.21 -22.07 34.36
N TYR A 420 7.60 -20.80 34.50
CA TYR A 420 7.45 -20.01 35.73
C TYR A 420 6.90 -18.62 35.42
N GLU A 421 6.20 -18.01 36.36
CA GLU A 421 5.76 -16.62 36.33
C GLU A 421 6.48 -15.84 37.43
N PHE A 422 6.88 -14.60 37.11
CA PHE A 422 7.35 -13.66 38.13
C PHE A 422 6.20 -13.11 39.00
N PRO A 423 6.45 -12.65 40.23
CA PRO A 423 5.46 -11.94 41.03
C PRO A 423 4.84 -10.78 40.26
N ARG A 424 3.55 -10.56 40.44
CA ARG A 424 2.83 -9.49 39.76
C ARG A 424 3.03 -8.18 40.49
N GLU A 425 3.64 -7.22 39.86
CA GLU A 425 3.66 -5.82 40.28
C GLU A 425 2.85 -4.96 39.32
N ARG A 426 2.25 -3.89 39.85
CA ARG A 426 1.48 -2.93 39.04
C ARG A 426 2.21 -1.59 39.09
N PRO A 427 2.97 -1.21 38.06
CA PRO A 427 3.49 0.14 37.92
C PRO A 427 2.31 1.10 37.74
N VAL A 428 2.45 2.31 38.24
CA VAL A 428 1.48 3.39 37.98
C VAL A 428 1.60 3.74 36.51
N VAL A 429 0.52 3.52 35.77
CA VAL A 429 0.40 3.97 34.37
C VAL A 429 -0.47 5.23 34.43
N GLY A 430 0.08 6.36 33.97
CA GLY A 430 -0.43 7.73 34.11
C GLY A 430 -1.86 8.00 33.68
#